data_0fb9c23cb6a66f322142df0a368791fc
#
_entry.id   0fb9c23cb6a66f322142df0a368791fc
#
_cell.length_a   1.000
_cell.length_b   1.000
_cell.length_c   1.000
_cell.angle_alpha   90.00
_cell.angle_beta   90.00
_cell.angle_gamma   90.00
#
_symmetry.space_group_name_H-M   'P 1'
#
loop_
_entity.id
_entity.type
_entity.pdbx_description
1 polymer ?
#
loop_
_entity_poly.entity_id
_entity_poly.type
_entity_poly.pdbx_seq_one_letter_code
_entity_poly.pdbx_strand_id
1 'polypeptide(L)'
;KKELLAGLDRKHTLIVDLAAEFWDNWRKRKGFDGFPWLWSHISNYGANIGLHGRLDAIATGPIDGRKDPEASPSMKGTSSTPEGIEVNPVVFDLLNEMRWRSEYLDIDTWLKEYSLRRYGAEDENLKKAWIIFHRTAYGTYSGHRRPSESVFCAPPSLKRDKITASAWSQCRIFYDPDLFAQGVGLFLKSADHLKTVATYQYDVVDFVRQYLADLGREAYYNLVDAYGEKNIKQFDYWSERFLQLIRDQDELLSAHERFFVGRWLDMARFKSEQPELQDLYEHNARMLIGTWTETLSPVRDYAHKEWGGLLKDYYLPRWTNYITYLKGTLEGQSLAVPDSFQAEKAWVNAHNRYVLEADVDPVETAKRMYGKYCGL
;
A
#
# COMPACT_ATOMS: atom_id res chain seq x y z
N LYS A 1 15.80 -24.32 16.03
CA LYS A 1 15.52 -22.98 16.61
C LYS A 1 15.80 -22.90 18.12
N LYS A 2 15.49 -23.94 18.95
CA LYS A 2 15.95 -23.99 20.36
C LYS A 2 17.46 -24.03 20.47
N GLU A 3 18.11 -24.83 19.62
CA GLU A 3 19.57 -24.94 19.54
C GLU A 3 20.24 -23.61 19.16
N LEU A 4 19.62 -22.83 18.27
CA LEU A 4 20.12 -21.49 17.94
C LEU A 4 20.14 -20.57 19.16
N LEU A 5 19.04 -20.51 19.90
CA LEU A 5 18.95 -19.68 21.12
C LEU A 5 19.90 -20.16 22.23
N ALA A 6 20.11 -21.49 22.35
CA ALA A 6 21.03 -22.04 23.34
C ALA A 6 22.49 -21.61 23.14
N GLY A 7 22.87 -21.25 21.90
CA GLY A 7 24.22 -20.75 21.59
C GLY A 7 24.40 -19.24 21.74
N LEU A 8 23.36 -18.50 22.10
CA LEU A 8 23.40 -17.02 22.21
C LEU A 8 23.56 -16.57 23.67
N ASP A 9 24.30 -15.47 23.86
CA ASP A 9 24.38 -14.81 25.17
C ASP A 9 23.14 -13.93 25.39
N ARG A 10 22.34 -14.26 26.41
CA ARG A 10 21.14 -13.50 26.77
C ARG A 10 21.39 -12.03 27.11
N LYS A 11 22.56 -11.71 27.67
CA LYS A 11 22.90 -10.34 28.06
C LYS A 11 23.15 -9.45 26.85
N HIS A 12 23.55 -10.03 25.73
CA HIS A 12 23.91 -9.32 24.50
C HIS A 12 22.93 -9.59 23.35
N THR A 13 21.80 -10.27 23.62
CA THR A 13 20.83 -10.64 22.59
C THR A 13 19.46 -10.03 22.91
N LEU A 14 18.88 -9.29 21.97
CA LEU A 14 17.50 -8.82 21.98
C LEU A 14 16.74 -9.45 20.81
N ILE A 15 15.64 -10.11 21.08
CA ILE A 15 14.81 -10.73 20.05
C ILE A 15 13.72 -9.74 19.64
N VAL A 16 13.61 -9.46 18.36
CA VAL A 16 12.49 -8.72 17.78
C VAL A 16 11.51 -9.74 17.21
N ASP A 17 10.31 -9.87 17.82
CA ASP A 17 9.24 -10.71 17.27
C ASP A 17 8.58 -9.97 16.11
N LEU A 18 9.22 -10.07 14.96
CA LEU A 18 8.79 -9.44 13.72
C LEU A 18 7.41 -9.96 13.32
N ALA A 19 6.48 -9.07 13.01
CA ALA A 19 5.11 -9.40 12.65
C ALA A 19 4.31 -10.08 13.79
N ALA A 20 4.50 -9.62 15.03
CA ALA A 20 3.79 -10.13 16.20
C ALA A 20 2.26 -9.88 16.12
N GLU A 21 1.82 -8.94 15.27
CA GLU A 21 0.40 -8.66 15.03
C GLU A 21 -0.36 -9.79 14.31
N PHE A 22 0.33 -10.80 13.77
CA PHE A 22 -0.34 -11.94 13.14
C PHE A 22 0.31 -13.31 13.34
N TRP A 23 1.55 -13.40 13.85
CA TRP A 23 2.20 -14.70 14.05
C TRP A 23 2.30 -15.16 15.49
N ASP A 24 2.18 -14.28 16.48
CA ASP A 24 2.23 -14.59 17.91
C ASP A 24 3.38 -15.55 18.29
N ASN A 25 4.59 -15.34 17.74
CA ASN A 25 5.71 -16.23 18.05
C ASN A 25 6.12 -16.13 19.51
N TRP A 26 5.99 -14.94 20.10
CA TRP A 26 6.26 -14.73 21.53
C TRP A 26 5.38 -15.62 22.41
N ARG A 27 4.10 -15.81 22.06
CA ARG A 27 3.16 -16.70 22.80
C ARG A 27 3.54 -18.16 22.60
N LYS A 28 3.75 -18.61 21.35
CA LYS A 28 4.15 -19.97 21.00
C LYS A 28 5.49 -20.39 21.63
N ARG A 29 6.34 -19.43 21.96
CA ARG A 29 7.68 -19.62 22.51
C ARG A 29 7.83 -19.12 23.94
N LYS A 30 6.75 -18.89 24.64
CA LYS A 30 6.74 -18.53 26.05
C LYS A 30 7.74 -17.43 26.38
N GLY A 31 7.68 -16.32 25.66
CA GLY A 31 8.62 -15.22 25.79
C GLY A 31 10.06 -15.57 25.42
N PHE A 32 10.24 -16.43 24.42
CA PHE A 32 11.55 -16.82 23.87
C PHE A 32 12.54 -17.41 24.91
N ASP A 33 12.01 -18.29 25.76
CA ASP A 33 12.80 -18.97 26.80
C ASP A 33 13.54 -17.98 27.74
N GLY A 34 12.93 -16.80 27.99
CA GLY A 34 13.45 -15.74 28.87
C GLY A 34 14.51 -14.83 28.25
N PHE A 35 14.72 -14.87 26.93
CA PHE A 35 15.52 -13.85 26.24
C PHE A 35 14.79 -12.50 26.26
N PRO A 36 15.48 -11.36 26.38
CA PRO A 36 14.89 -10.06 26.14
C PRO A 36 14.23 -9.99 24.77
N TRP A 37 12.98 -9.52 24.70
CA TRP A 37 12.27 -9.45 23.44
C TRP A 37 11.37 -8.21 23.32
N LEU A 38 11.07 -7.86 22.06
CA LEU A 38 10.15 -6.78 21.69
C LEU A 38 8.97 -7.34 20.88
N TRP A 39 7.77 -6.89 21.20
CA TRP A 39 6.61 -7.05 20.34
C TRP A 39 6.76 -6.08 19.16
N SER A 40 6.92 -6.57 17.94
CA SER A 40 7.19 -5.73 16.77
C SER A 40 6.12 -5.87 15.70
N HIS A 41 5.67 -4.74 15.20
CA HIS A 41 4.78 -4.64 14.04
C HIS A 41 5.61 -4.46 12.77
N ILE A 42 5.26 -5.20 11.70
CA ILE A 42 5.80 -4.98 10.36
C ILE A 42 4.67 -4.57 9.42
N SER A 43 4.91 -3.57 8.60
CA SER A 43 3.95 -3.09 7.62
C SER A 43 4.62 -2.82 6.28
N ASN A 44 3.79 -2.57 5.28
CA ASN A 44 4.15 -2.03 3.98
C ASN A 44 5.42 -2.66 3.36
N TYR A 45 5.41 -3.97 3.20
CA TYR A 45 6.46 -4.75 2.51
C TYR A 45 6.85 -4.09 1.17
N GLY A 46 8.15 -3.92 0.92
CA GLY A 46 8.65 -3.15 -0.21
C GLY A 46 8.33 -1.66 -0.14
N ALA A 47 7.84 -1.20 1.00
CA ALA A 47 7.34 0.16 1.19
C ALA A 47 6.13 0.52 0.30
N ASN A 48 5.29 -0.46 -0.06
CA ASN A 48 4.03 -0.20 -0.78
C ASN A 48 3.11 0.73 0.03
N ILE A 49 2.18 1.39 -0.65
CA ILE A 49 1.31 2.40 -0.04
C ILE A 49 -0.13 1.91 0.18
N GLY A 50 -0.41 0.63 -0.01
CA GLY A 50 -1.74 0.06 0.24
C GLY A 50 -2.21 0.26 1.68
N LEU A 51 -3.50 0.55 1.87
CA LEU A 51 -4.07 0.72 3.20
C LEU A 51 -4.11 -0.62 3.93
N HIS A 52 -3.49 -0.65 5.10
CA HIS A 52 -3.43 -1.85 5.93
C HIS A 52 -2.93 -1.51 7.34
N GLY A 53 -3.36 -2.26 8.38
CA GLY A 53 -2.87 -1.96 9.72
C GLY A 53 -3.11 -3.02 10.78
N ARG A 54 -4.19 -3.80 10.72
CA ARG A 54 -4.60 -4.74 11.79
C ARG A 54 -4.68 -4.05 13.16
N LEU A 55 -5.44 -2.94 13.22
CA LEU A 55 -5.46 -2.07 14.40
C LEU A 55 -5.87 -2.78 15.69
N ASP A 56 -6.80 -3.74 15.63
CA ASP A 56 -7.18 -4.52 16.83
C ASP A 56 -6.00 -5.33 17.39
N ALA A 57 -5.19 -5.92 16.51
CA ALA A 57 -4.01 -6.67 16.92
C ALA A 57 -2.94 -5.77 17.53
N ILE A 58 -2.81 -4.53 17.04
CA ILE A 58 -1.90 -3.53 17.62
C ILE A 58 -2.42 -3.03 18.96
N ALA A 59 -3.75 -2.81 19.09
CA ALA A 59 -4.37 -2.34 20.32
C ALA A 59 -4.30 -3.37 21.45
N THR A 60 -4.27 -4.67 21.13
CA THR A 60 -4.32 -5.74 22.14
C THR A 60 -2.97 -6.44 22.35
N GLY A 61 -2.24 -6.75 21.28
CA GLY A 61 -1.04 -7.60 21.34
C GLY A 61 0.05 -7.15 22.30
N PRO A 62 0.45 -5.87 22.36
CA PRO A 62 1.41 -5.38 23.33
C PRO A 62 0.95 -5.54 24.79
N ILE A 63 -0.34 -5.37 25.06
CA ILE A 63 -0.92 -5.54 26.40
C ILE A 63 -0.98 -7.03 26.76
N ASP A 64 -1.39 -7.87 25.83
CA ASP A 64 -1.36 -9.33 26.01
C ASP A 64 0.03 -9.81 26.39
N GLY A 65 1.07 -9.35 25.66
CA GLY A 65 2.45 -9.70 25.97
C GLY A 65 2.91 -9.26 27.38
N ARG A 66 2.46 -8.09 27.85
CA ARG A 66 2.76 -7.57 29.20
C ARG A 66 1.98 -8.30 30.29
N LYS A 67 0.79 -8.83 30.00
CA LYS A 67 -0.05 -9.56 30.97
C LYS A 67 0.21 -11.07 30.97
N ASP A 68 0.91 -11.59 29.98
CA ASP A 68 1.23 -13.03 29.90
C ASP A 68 2.29 -13.42 30.94
N PRO A 69 2.02 -14.38 31.83
CA PRO A 69 2.94 -14.72 32.93
C PRO A 69 4.26 -15.37 32.50
N GLU A 70 4.30 -15.98 31.31
CA GLU A 70 5.52 -16.62 30.78
C GLU A 70 6.36 -15.63 29.94
N ALA A 71 5.71 -14.73 29.20
CA ALA A 71 6.38 -13.82 28.28
C ALA A 71 6.75 -12.45 28.89
N SER A 72 5.92 -11.96 29.81
CA SER A 72 6.06 -10.63 30.42
C SER A 72 7.41 -10.39 31.12
N PRO A 73 8.00 -11.34 31.88
CA PRO A 73 9.26 -11.07 32.59
C PRO A 73 10.43 -10.71 31.67
N SER A 74 10.43 -11.19 30.43
CA SER A 74 11.49 -10.93 29.46
C SER A 74 11.12 -9.89 28.40
N MET A 75 9.87 -9.44 28.33
CA MET A 75 9.44 -8.38 27.42
C MET A 75 10.07 -7.04 27.76
N LYS A 76 10.66 -6.36 26.80
CA LYS A 76 11.32 -5.05 26.95
C LYS A 76 10.54 -3.89 26.35
N GLY A 77 9.51 -4.16 25.59
CA GLY A 77 8.65 -3.15 24.98
C GLY A 77 8.12 -3.52 23.62
N THR A 78 7.80 -2.48 22.84
CA THR A 78 7.31 -2.62 21.46
C THR A 78 8.28 -2.01 20.46
N SER A 79 8.20 -2.46 19.23
CA SER A 79 9.00 -1.98 18.10
C SER A 79 8.14 -1.84 16.86
N SER A 80 8.61 -1.08 15.89
CA SER A 80 8.09 -1.05 14.54
C SER A 80 9.20 -1.34 13.55
N THR A 81 8.87 -2.09 12.51
CA THR A 81 9.81 -2.47 11.45
C THR A 81 9.19 -2.14 10.09
N PRO A 82 8.97 -0.86 9.76
CA PRO A 82 8.46 -0.49 8.45
C PRO A 82 9.56 -0.65 7.40
N GLU A 83 9.21 -1.15 6.22
CA GLU A 83 10.13 -1.14 5.07
C GLU A 83 10.08 0.20 4.30
N GLY A 84 9.20 1.08 4.66
CA GLY A 84 9.09 2.47 4.22
C GLY A 84 8.31 3.33 5.20
N ILE A 85 8.41 4.63 5.04
CA ILE A 85 7.73 5.65 5.85
C ILE A 85 6.68 6.36 5.01
N GLU A 86 5.94 7.27 5.64
CA GLU A 86 4.91 8.09 4.99
C GLU A 86 3.72 7.27 4.44
N VAL A 87 3.35 6.19 5.14
CA VAL A 87 2.18 5.36 4.83
C VAL A 87 1.42 5.00 6.10
N ASN A 88 0.10 4.86 6.00
CA ASN A 88 -0.75 4.37 7.10
C ASN A 88 -0.45 5.05 8.47
N PRO A 89 -0.50 6.38 8.59
CA PRO A 89 -0.09 7.09 9.81
C PRO A 89 -0.85 6.65 11.06
N VAL A 90 -2.11 6.26 10.94
CA VAL A 90 -2.94 5.75 12.05
C VAL A 90 -2.31 4.53 12.74
N VAL A 91 -1.63 3.69 11.98
CA VAL A 91 -0.94 2.48 12.48
C VAL A 91 0.20 2.86 13.42
N PHE A 92 1.01 3.83 13.01
CA PHE A 92 2.17 4.25 13.80
C PHE A 92 1.75 5.08 15.01
N ASP A 93 0.70 5.90 14.90
CA ASP A 93 0.14 6.64 16.04
C ASP A 93 -0.35 5.67 17.09
N LEU A 94 -1.17 4.68 16.72
CA LEU A 94 -1.66 3.68 17.67
C LEU A 94 -0.52 2.86 18.27
N LEU A 95 0.41 2.36 17.47
CA LEU A 95 1.54 1.56 17.94
C LEU A 95 2.41 2.34 18.92
N ASN A 96 2.68 3.61 18.64
CA ASN A 96 3.46 4.47 19.53
C ASN A 96 2.72 4.74 20.85
N GLU A 97 1.41 4.93 20.82
CA GLU A 97 0.60 5.09 22.02
C GLU A 97 0.60 3.82 22.88
N MET A 98 0.46 2.64 22.24
CA MET A 98 0.46 1.35 22.94
C MET A 98 1.78 1.03 23.67
N ARG A 99 2.87 1.76 23.40
CA ARG A 99 4.13 1.67 24.19
C ARG A 99 3.96 2.11 25.63
N TRP A 100 3.06 3.06 25.87
CA TRP A 100 2.87 3.72 27.17
C TRP A 100 1.64 3.23 27.94
N ARG A 101 0.72 2.51 27.24
CA ARG A 101 -0.49 1.98 27.86
C ARG A 101 -0.22 0.68 28.60
N SER A 102 -0.83 0.53 29.77
CA SER A 102 -0.86 -0.71 30.55
C SER A 102 -2.19 -1.47 30.40
N GLU A 103 -3.24 -0.79 29.93
CA GLU A 103 -4.59 -1.33 29.78
C GLU A 103 -5.07 -1.29 28.32
N TYR A 104 -6.02 -2.17 28.00
CA TYR A 104 -6.68 -2.18 26.71
C TYR A 104 -7.40 -0.85 26.47
N LEU A 105 -7.48 -0.45 25.21
CA LEU A 105 -8.27 0.69 24.79
C LEU A 105 -9.47 0.22 23.96
N ASP A 106 -10.54 1.02 23.95
CA ASP A 106 -11.62 0.91 22.99
C ASP A 106 -11.20 1.58 21.69
N ILE A 107 -11.03 0.78 20.63
CA ILE A 107 -10.46 1.27 19.36
C ILE A 107 -11.42 2.26 18.66
N ASP A 108 -12.74 2.05 18.75
CA ASP A 108 -13.71 2.95 18.13
C ASP A 108 -13.68 4.33 18.80
N THR A 109 -13.56 4.39 20.12
CA THR A 109 -13.39 5.66 20.85
C THR A 109 -12.06 6.30 20.49
N TRP A 110 -10.98 5.54 20.47
CA TRP A 110 -9.65 6.04 20.11
C TRP A 110 -9.63 6.64 18.69
N LEU A 111 -10.28 6.00 17.72
CA LEU A 111 -10.35 6.49 16.34
C LEU A 111 -11.13 7.80 16.21
N LYS A 112 -12.19 8.00 17.00
CA LYS A 112 -12.90 9.28 17.06
C LYS A 112 -12.00 10.40 17.57
N GLU A 113 -11.23 10.12 18.62
CA GLU A 113 -10.24 11.05 19.16
C GLU A 113 -9.06 11.26 18.20
N TYR A 114 -8.61 10.21 17.51
CA TYR A 114 -7.59 10.31 16.46
C TYR A 114 -8.02 11.25 15.34
N SER A 115 -9.25 11.14 14.86
CA SER A 115 -9.77 12.03 13.81
C SER A 115 -9.74 13.49 14.24
N LEU A 116 -10.12 13.79 15.48
CA LEU A 116 -10.04 15.14 16.04
C LEU A 116 -8.59 15.64 16.10
N ARG A 117 -7.68 14.85 16.65
CA ARG A 117 -6.25 15.23 16.74
C ARG A 117 -5.61 15.42 15.37
N ARG A 118 -5.96 14.57 14.41
CA ARG A 118 -5.36 14.59 13.08
C ARG A 118 -5.81 15.76 12.21
N TYR A 119 -7.08 16.13 12.30
CA TYR A 119 -7.65 17.18 11.43
C TYR A 119 -7.96 18.49 12.15
N GLY A 120 -7.89 18.50 13.48
CA GLY A 120 -8.11 19.69 14.28
C GLY A 120 -9.58 20.15 14.35
N ALA A 121 -10.53 19.29 13.98
CA ALA A 121 -11.96 19.61 13.94
C ALA A 121 -12.83 18.44 14.41
N GLU A 122 -13.86 18.76 15.19
CA GLU A 122 -14.94 17.81 15.50
C GLU A 122 -15.85 17.65 14.27
N ASP A 123 -15.94 16.43 13.76
CA ASP A 123 -16.77 16.12 12.58
C ASP A 123 -17.33 14.70 12.66
N GLU A 124 -18.64 14.57 12.62
CA GLU A 124 -19.32 13.30 12.72
C GLU A 124 -19.16 12.42 11.48
N ASN A 125 -18.93 13.00 10.29
CA ASN A 125 -18.67 12.24 9.09
C ASN A 125 -17.27 11.60 9.16
N LEU A 126 -16.26 12.33 9.65
CA LEU A 126 -14.91 11.79 9.87
C LEU A 126 -14.92 10.65 10.91
N LYS A 127 -15.61 10.83 12.04
CA LYS A 127 -15.73 9.78 13.06
C LYS A 127 -16.34 8.51 12.48
N LYS A 128 -17.43 8.63 11.70
CA LYS A 128 -18.07 7.50 11.03
C LYS A 128 -17.17 6.86 9.96
N ALA A 129 -16.48 7.69 9.17
CA ALA A 129 -15.54 7.21 8.14
C ALA A 129 -14.42 6.38 8.76
N TRP A 130 -13.80 6.84 9.85
CA TRP A 130 -12.73 6.10 10.54
C TRP A 130 -13.20 4.76 11.12
N ILE A 131 -14.43 4.68 11.64
CA ILE A 131 -15.01 3.41 12.06
C ILE A 131 -15.17 2.44 10.87
N ILE A 132 -15.57 2.95 9.72
CA ILE A 132 -15.66 2.13 8.50
C ILE A 132 -14.26 1.70 8.03
N PHE A 133 -13.29 2.58 8.02
CA PHE A 133 -11.91 2.23 7.65
C PHE A 133 -11.32 1.17 8.57
N HIS A 134 -11.60 1.23 9.88
CA HIS A 134 -11.26 0.17 10.83
C HIS A 134 -11.92 -1.15 10.46
N ARG A 135 -13.20 -1.15 10.12
CA ARG A 135 -13.96 -2.35 9.74
C ARG A 135 -13.66 -2.87 8.32
N THR A 136 -12.80 -2.18 7.59
CA THR A 136 -12.39 -2.53 6.23
C THR A 136 -10.86 -2.64 6.15
N ALA A 137 -10.17 -1.71 5.52
CA ALA A 137 -8.74 -1.79 5.21
C ALA A 137 -7.84 -1.97 6.45
N TYR A 138 -8.21 -1.42 7.60
CA TYR A 138 -7.44 -1.48 8.85
C TYR A 138 -7.87 -2.56 9.83
N GLY A 139 -8.84 -3.40 9.48
CA GLY A 139 -9.34 -4.48 10.33
C GLY A 139 -8.38 -5.64 10.52
N THR A 140 -8.60 -6.40 11.59
CA THR A 140 -7.82 -7.61 11.91
C THR A 140 -8.55 -8.85 11.42
N TYR A 141 -8.48 -9.13 10.12
CA TYR A 141 -9.11 -10.30 9.53
C TYR A 141 -8.16 -11.49 9.42
N SER A 142 -8.70 -12.72 9.50
CA SER A 142 -7.92 -13.92 9.25
C SER A 142 -7.32 -13.92 7.84
N GLY A 143 -6.02 -14.13 7.73
CA GLY A 143 -5.31 -14.10 6.45
C GLY A 143 -4.92 -12.71 5.94
N HIS A 144 -5.48 -11.62 6.46
CA HIS A 144 -5.14 -10.24 6.10
C HIS A 144 -3.81 -9.81 6.74
N ARG A 145 -2.71 -10.28 6.18
CA ARG A 145 -1.35 -10.10 6.74
C ARG A 145 -0.59 -8.95 6.08
N ARG A 146 -1.09 -8.45 4.95
CA ARG A 146 -0.45 -7.44 4.09
C ARG A 146 -1.52 -6.61 3.42
N PRO A 147 -1.18 -5.42 2.90
CA PRO A 147 -2.11 -4.64 2.07
C PRO A 147 -2.67 -5.48 0.93
N SER A 148 -3.92 -5.22 0.60
CA SER A 148 -4.49 -5.68 -0.68
C SER A 148 -3.84 -4.86 -1.78
N GLU A 149 -3.07 -5.53 -2.65
CA GLU A 149 -2.31 -4.81 -3.66
C GLU A 149 -3.19 -4.30 -4.80
N SER A 150 -2.79 -3.17 -5.32
CA SER A 150 -3.32 -2.65 -6.57
C SER A 150 -2.92 -3.55 -7.73
N VAL A 151 -3.89 -4.00 -8.50
CA VAL A 151 -3.65 -4.77 -9.73
C VAL A 151 -2.90 -3.95 -10.78
N PHE A 152 -2.98 -2.63 -10.72
CA PHE A 152 -2.26 -1.73 -11.63
C PHE A 152 -0.75 -1.96 -11.59
N CYS A 153 -0.20 -2.25 -10.40
CA CYS A 153 1.22 -2.50 -10.21
C CYS A 153 1.65 -3.93 -10.54
N ALA A 154 0.72 -4.84 -10.83
CA ALA A 154 1.07 -6.23 -11.11
C ALA A 154 1.59 -6.41 -12.55
N PRO A 155 2.54 -7.32 -12.79
CA PRO A 155 2.83 -7.80 -14.13
C PRO A 155 1.56 -8.38 -14.78
N PRO A 156 1.22 -7.97 -16.01
CA PRO A 156 -0.02 -8.41 -16.66
C PRO A 156 -0.14 -9.92 -16.79
N SER A 157 -1.31 -10.46 -16.48
CA SER A 157 -1.61 -11.89 -16.52
C SER A 157 -3.11 -12.10 -16.62
N LEU A 158 -3.57 -13.25 -17.13
CA LEU A 158 -4.96 -13.71 -17.08
C LEU A 158 -5.26 -14.59 -15.85
N LYS A 159 -4.28 -14.80 -14.97
CA LYS A 159 -4.45 -15.66 -13.78
C LYS A 159 -4.97 -14.85 -12.59
N ARG A 160 -6.30 -14.74 -12.46
CA ARG A 160 -7.01 -13.91 -11.46
C ARG A 160 -6.53 -14.11 -10.02
N ASP A 161 -6.34 -15.36 -9.61
CA ASP A 161 -5.96 -15.77 -8.26
C ASP A 161 -4.44 -15.65 -7.97
N LYS A 162 -3.67 -15.28 -8.99
CA LYS A 162 -2.21 -15.13 -8.90
C LYS A 162 -1.71 -13.77 -9.37
N ILE A 163 -2.61 -12.84 -9.59
CA ILE A 163 -2.25 -11.48 -10.02
C ILE A 163 -1.73 -10.69 -8.82
N THR A 164 -0.42 -10.57 -8.70
CA THR A 164 0.28 -9.86 -7.63
C THR A 164 1.42 -9.04 -8.20
N ALA A 165 1.75 -7.92 -7.57
CA ALA A 165 2.87 -7.09 -8.00
C ALA A 165 4.19 -7.82 -7.78
N SER A 166 4.37 -8.48 -6.64
CA SER A 166 5.57 -9.26 -6.34
C SER A 166 5.24 -10.60 -5.68
N ALA A 167 6.26 -11.45 -5.52
CA ALA A 167 6.10 -12.77 -4.87
C ALA A 167 5.67 -12.69 -3.39
N TRP A 168 5.79 -11.54 -2.74
CA TRP A 168 5.44 -11.32 -1.33
C TRP A 168 4.07 -10.71 -1.14
N SER A 169 3.34 -10.49 -2.20
CA SER A 169 2.11 -9.74 -2.28
C SER A 169 0.86 -10.59 -2.10
N GLN A 170 -0.29 -9.95 -1.90
CA GLN A 170 -1.60 -10.60 -1.83
C GLN A 170 -2.53 -10.05 -2.91
N CYS A 171 -3.10 -10.96 -3.70
CA CYS A 171 -4.07 -10.59 -4.74
C CYS A 171 -5.50 -10.45 -4.20
N ARG A 172 -5.76 -10.89 -2.97
CA ARG A 172 -7.11 -10.92 -2.40
C ARG A 172 -7.39 -9.68 -1.56
N ILE A 173 -8.58 -9.08 -1.73
CA ILE A 173 -9.15 -8.12 -0.80
C ILE A 173 -9.79 -8.88 0.37
N PHE A 174 -9.54 -8.43 1.62
CA PHE A 174 -10.02 -9.05 2.85
C PHE A 174 -11.15 -8.26 3.53
N TYR A 175 -11.65 -7.25 2.89
CA TYR A 175 -12.74 -6.39 3.36
C TYR A 175 -13.77 -6.20 2.24
N ASP A 176 -14.89 -5.60 2.59
CA ASP A 176 -15.94 -5.21 1.66
C ASP A 176 -15.57 -3.88 0.98
N PRO A 177 -15.26 -3.86 -0.33
CA PRO A 177 -14.87 -2.64 -1.05
C PRO A 177 -16.01 -1.63 -1.16
N ASP A 178 -17.28 -2.06 -1.18
CA ASP A 178 -18.43 -1.16 -1.22
C ASP A 178 -18.59 -0.43 0.11
N LEU A 179 -18.39 -1.14 1.22
CA LEU A 179 -18.35 -0.51 2.55
C LEU A 179 -17.18 0.48 2.66
N PHE A 180 -16.01 0.12 2.15
CA PHE A 180 -14.86 1.05 2.11
C PHE A 180 -15.18 2.31 1.30
N ALA A 181 -15.78 2.16 0.12
CA ALA A 181 -16.22 3.27 -0.72
C ALA A 181 -17.22 4.21 0.01
N GLN A 182 -18.16 3.64 0.79
CA GLN A 182 -19.06 4.45 1.64
C GLN A 182 -18.27 5.25 2.69
N GLY A 183 -17.23 4.67 3.29
CA GLY A 183 -16.32 5.38 4.20
C GLY A 183 -15.63 6.56 3.52
N VAL A 184 -15.13 6.36 2.30
CA VAL A 184 -14.53 7.43 1.48
C VAL A 184 -15.56 8.54 1.19
N GLY A 185 -16.79 8.17 0.82
CA GLY A 185 -17.86 9.13 0.58
C GLY A 185 -18.22 9.97 1.82
N LEU A 186 -18.22 9.35 3.02
CA LEU A 186 -18.39 10.09 4.27
C LEU A 186 -17.22 11.03 4.54
N PHE A 187 -15.98 10.56 4.34
CA PHE A 187 -14.78 11.36 4.52
C PHE A 187 -14.80 12.62 3.64
N LEU A 188 -15.22 12.49 2.38
CA LEU A 188 -15.34 13.59 1.43
C LEU A 188 -16.41 14.63 1.79
N LYS A 189 -17.42 14.29 2.62
CA LYS A 189 -18.40 15.27 3.11
C LYS A 189 -17.80 16.35 3.99
N SER A 190 -16.64 16.11 4.57
CA SER A 190 -15.91 17.08 5.40
C SER A 190 -14.95 17.97 4.60
N ALA A 191 -14.91 17.82 3.27
CA ALA A 191 -13.93 18.47 2.41
C ALA A 191 -13.97 20.01 2.47
N ASP A 192 -15.18 20.61 2.49
CA ASP A 192 -15.32 22.05 2.34
C ASP A 192 -14.68 22.86 3.47
N HIS A 193 -14.66 22.33 4.70
CA HIS A 193 -14.04 23.02 5.84
C HIS A 193 -12.63 22.49 6.20
N LEU A 194 -12.18 21.39 5.59
CA LEU A 194 -10.87 20.79 5.85
C LEU A 194 -9.90 20.89 4.69
N LYS A 195 -10.29 21.48 3.57
CA LYS A 195 -9.47 21.53 2.35
C LYS A 195 -8.07 22.15 2.52
N THR A 196 -7.87 22.98 3.54
CA THR A 196 -6.57 23.61 3.85
C THR A 196 -5.77 22.85 4.90
N VAL A 197 -6.31 21.76 5.47
CA VAL A 197 -5.63 20.94 6.47
C VAL A 197 -4.73 19.94 5.78
N ALA A 198 -3.43 20.07 5.94
CA ALA A 198 -2.43 19.27 5.21
C ALA A 198 -2.59 17.75 5.44
N THR A 199 -2.93 17.31 6.66
CA THR A 199 -3.19 15.90 6.97
C THR A 199 -4.47 15.38 6.29
N TYR A 200 -5.48 16.23 6.13
CA TYR A 200 -6.68 15.89 5.39
C TYR A 200 -6.42 15.79 3.89
N GLN A 201 -5.64 16.72 3.32
CA GLN A 201 -5.23 16.67 1.90
C GLN A 201 -4.49 15.36 1.58
N TYR A 202 -3.57 14.94 2.45
CA TYR A 202 -2.87 13.67 2.28
C TYR A 202 -3.84 12.47 2.33
N ASP A 203 -4.64 12.39 3.39
CA ASP A 203 -5.51 11.24 3.64
C ASP A 203 -6.60 11.10 2.57
N VAL A 204 -7.19 12.21 2.10
CA VAL A 204 -8.24 12.15 1.07
C VAL A 204 -7.70 11.60 -0.26
N VAL A 205 -6.49 11.97 -0.63
CA VAL A 205 -5.81 11.41 -1.81
C VAL A 205 -5.54 9.93 -1.62
N ASP A 206 -5.02 9.52 -0.45
CA ASP A 206 -4.70 8.12 -0.17
C ASP A 206 -5.94 7.22 -0.10
N PHE A 207 -7.03 7.69 0.50
CA PHE A 207 -8.29 6.93 0.56
C PHE A 207 -8.95 6.79 -0.82
N VAL A 208 -8.97 7.84 -1.62
CA VAL A 208 -9.49 7.77 -3.01
C VAL A 208 -8.57 6.93 -3.90
N ARG A 209 -7.25 6.96 -3.71
CA ARG A 209 -6.31 6.04 -4.36
C ARG A 209 -6.69 4.56 -4.09
N GLN A 210 -6.93 4.21 -2.83
CA GLN A 210 -7.34 2.84 -2.49
C GLN A 210 -8.68 2.47 -3.13
N TYR A 211 -9.64 3.39 -3.13
CA TYR A 211 -10.92 3.20 -3.82
C TYR A 211 -10.75 2.93 -5.31
N LEU A 212 -9.92 3.72 -6.02
CA LEU A 212 -9.66 3.49 -7.44
C LEU A 212 -8.91 2.16 -7.69
N ALA A 213 -8.02 1.75 -6.79
CA ALA A 213 -7.34 0.46 -6.86
C ALA A 213 -8.30 -0.72 -6.71
N ASP A 214 -9.30 -0.61 -5.83
CA ASP A 214 -10.34 -1.62 -5.63
C ASP A 214 -11.24 -1.74 -6.88
N LEU A 215 -11.66 -0.62 -7.47
CA LEU A 215 -12.36 -0.58 -8.77
C LEU A 215 -11.52 -1.16 -9.91
N GLY A 216 -10.21 -0.90 -9.90
CA GLY A 216 -9.27 -1.46 -10.86
C GLY A 216 -9.24 -2.98 -10.82
N ARG A 217 -9.34 -3.57 -9.65
CA ARG A 217 -9.43 -5.02 -9.48
C ARG A 217 -10.72 -5.59 -10.06
N GLU A 218 -11.84 -4.93 -9.83
CA GLU A 218 -13.12 -5.31 -10.42
C GLU A 218 -13.07 -5.24 -11.96
N ALA A 219 -12.59 -4.12 -12.50
CA ALA A 219 -12.44 -3.94 -13.94
C ALA A 219 -11.53 -5.01 -14.58
N TYR A 220 -10.42 -5.36 -13.89
CA TYR A 220 -9.53 -6.43 -14.32
C TYR A 220 -10.22 -7.81 -14.31
N TYR A 221 -11.01 -8.13 -13.30
CA TYR A 221 -11.73 -9.40 -13.25
C TYR A 221 -12.72 -9.54 -14.40
N ASN A 222 -13.49 -8.49 -14.66
CA ASN A 222 -14.44 -8.46 -15.78
C ASN A 222 -13.74 -8.50 -17.15
N LEU A 223 -12.56 -7.88 -17.29
CA LEU A 223 -11.72 -7.98 -18.48
C LEU A 223 -11.28 -9.44 -18.74
N VAL A 224 -10.82 -10.14 -17.69
CA VAL A 224 -10.38 -11.53 -17.79
C VAL A 224 -11.55 -12.46 -18.16
N ASP A 225 -12.72 -12.24 -17.56
CA ASP A 225 -13.92 -13.02 -17.86
C ASP A 225 -14.37 -12.79 -19.31
N ALA A 226 -14.44 -11.54 -19.77
CA ALA A 226 -14.78 -11.18 -21.15
C ALA A 226 -13.81 -11.79 -22.18
N TYR A 227 -12.51 -11.84 -21.84
CA TYR A 227 -11.51 -12.52 -22.67
C TYR A 227 -11.77 -14.04 -22.74
N GLY A 228 -12.03 -14.68 -21.59
CA GLY A 228 -12.33 -16.11 -21.52
C GLY A 228 -13.59 -16.51 -22.30
N GLU A 229 -14.59 -15.65 -22.29
CA GLU A 229 -15.85 -15.79 -23.04
C GLU A 229 -15.71 -15.41 -24.54
N LYS A 230 -14.57 -14.91 -24.95
CA LYS A 230 -14.32 -14.34 -26.30
C LYS A 230 -15.32 -13.24 -26.67
N ASN A 231 -15.77 -12.49 -25.70
CA ASN A 231 -16.71 -11.39 -25.90
C ASN A 231 -15.93 -10.08 -26.15
N ILE A 232 -15.61 -9.82 -27.43
CA ILE A 232 -14.79 -8.68 -27.86
C ILE A 232 -15.39 -7.35 -27.35
N LYS A 233 -16.70 -7.18 -27.43
CA LYS A 233 -17.36 -5.93 -26.99
C LYS A 233 -17.17 -5.67 -25.50
N GLN A 234 -17.36 -6.68 -24.66
CA GLN A 234 -17.16 -6.56 -23.21
C GLN A 234 -15.67 -6.42 -22.86
N PHE A 235 -14.81 -7.13 -23.61
CA PHE A 235 -13.37 -7.00 -23.45
C PHE A 235 -12.89 -5.56 -23.74
N ASP A 236 -13.33 -4.95 -24.85
CA ASP A 236 -13.00 -3.56 -25.19
C ASP A 236 -13.49 -2.59 -24.11
N TYR A 237 -14.73 -2.76 -23.63
CA TYR A 237 -15.30 -1.91 -22.58
C TYR A 237 -14.50 -1.97 -21.27
N TRP A 238 -14.21 -3.18 -20.76
CA TRP A 238 -13.50 -3.36 -19.51
C TRP A 238 -12.01 -3.03 -19.63
N SER A 239 -11.41 -3.23 -20.79
CA SER A 239 -10.03 -2.82 -21.08
C SER A 239 -9.87 -1.30 -21.02
N GLU A 240 -10.73 -0.56 -21.70
CA GLU A 240 -10.67 0.91 -21.65
C GLU A 240 -10.95 1.43 -20.24
N ARG A 241 -11.94 0.86 -19.52
CA ARG A 241 -12.22 1.22 -18.15
C ARG A 241 -11.03 0.98 -17.23
N PHE A 242 -10.35 -0.16 -17.36
CA PHE A 242 -9.17 -0.50 -16.56
C PHE A 242 -8.01 0.47 -16.83
N LEU A 243 -7.71 0.74 -18.10
CA LEU A 243 -6.65 1.68 -18.48
C LEU A 243 -6.98 3.12 -18.07
N GLN A 244 -8.26 3.50 -18.13
CA GLN A 244 -8.70 4.83 -17.67
C GLN A 244 -8.55 4.99 -16.16
N LEU A 245 -8.83 3.95 -15.37
CA LEU A 245 -8.61 3.97 -13.92
C LEU A 245 -7.13 4.17 -13.57
N ILE A 246 -6.19 3.59 -14.34
CA ILE A 246 -4.75 3.84 -14.15
C ILE A 246 -4.41 5.32 -14.42
N ARG A 247 -4.97 5.91 -15.48
CA ARG A 247 -4.75 7.33 -15.82
C ARG A 247 -5.33 8.26 -14.75
N ASP A 248 -6.54 7.97 -14.30
CA ASP A 248 -7.22 8.77 -13.28
C ASP A 248 -6.50 8.67 -11.93
N GLN A 249 -5.94 7.52 -11.60
CA GLN A 249 -5.15 7.37 -10.39
C GLN A 249 -3.79 8.10 -10.50
N ASP A 250 -3.15 8.10 -11.66
CA ASP A 250 -1.95 8.90 -11.90
C ASP A 250 -2.24 10.40 -11.73
N GLU A 251 -3.36 10.88 -12.27
CA GLU A 251 -3.81 12.27 -12.12
C GLU A 251 -4.10 12.61 -10.67
N LEU A 252 -4.84 11.75 -9.93
CA LEU A 252 -5.11 11.93 -8.51
C LEU A 252 -3.82 12.06 -7.70
N LEU A 253 -2.87 11.15 -7.91
CA LEU A 253 -1.62 11.10 -7.17
C LEU A 253 -0.67 12.24 -7.56
N SER A 254 -0.82 12.78 -8.77
CA SER A 254 -0.11 13.98 -9.21
C SER A 254 -0.68 15.28 -8.63
N ALA A 255 -1.73 15.21 -7.81
CA ALA A 255 -2.29 16.36 -7.10
C ALA A 255 -1.66 16.60 -5.71
N HIS A 256 -0.81 15.71 -5.21
CA HIS A 256 -0.19 15.87 -3.89
C HIS A 256 1.27 15.40 -3.87
N GLU A 257 2.18 16.28 -3.44
CA GLU A 257 3.64 16.08 -3.51
C GLU A 257 4.17 14.77 -2.87
N ARG A 258 3.48 14.25 -1.85
CA ARG A 258 3.88 13.03 -1.16
C ARG A 258 3.77 11.77 -2.04
N PHE A 259 3.03 11.86 -3.14
CA PHE A 259 2.82 10.76 -4.07
C PHE A 259 3.56 10.97 -5.41
N PHE A 260 4.52 11.88 -5.50
CA PHE A 260 5.28 12.12 -6.74
C PHE A 260 6.48 11.17 -6.86
N VAL A 261 6.60 10.48 -7.99
CA VAL A 261 7.83 9.77 -8.34
C VAL A 261 9.00 10.74 -8.51
N GLY A 262 8.72 11.96 -8.99
CA GLY A 262 9.73 13.01 -9.14
C GLY A 262 10.44 13.35 -7.84
N ARG A 263 9.71 13.47 -6.74
CA ARG A 263 10.26 13.72 -5.41
C ARG A 263 11.27 12.63 -4.99
N TRP A 264 10.92 11.37 -5.19
CA TRP A 264 11.80 10.25 -4.89
C TRP A 264 13.11 10.29 -5.69
N LEU A 265 13.01 10.53 -7.01
CA LEU A 265 14.16 10.57 -7.90
C LEU A 265 15.04 11.79 -7.63
N ASP A 266 14.44 12.95 -7.37
CA ASP A 266 15.14 14.17 -7.04
C ASP A 266 15.92 14.05 -5.73
N MET A 267 15.31 13.48 -4.69
CA MET A 267 15.99 13.18 -3.42
C MET A 267 17.21 12.26 -3.61
N ALA A 268 17.16 11.32 -4.55
CA ALA A 268 18.31 10.47 -4.85
C ALA A 268 19.44 11.28 -5.51
N ARG A 269 19.12 12.15 -6.47
CA ARG A 269 20.08 13.03 -7.16
C ARG A 269 20.74 14.01 -6.22
N PHE A 270 20.02 14.57 -5.28
CA PHE A 270 20.51 15.52 -4.27
C PHE A 270 21.62 14.96 -3.36
N LYS A 271 21.91 13.65 -3.43
CA LYS A 271 22.98 13.04 -2.63
C LYS A 271 24.38 13.36 -3.12
N SER A 272 24.54 13.95 -4.33
CA SER A 272 25.81 14.36 -4.88
C SER A 272 25.68 15.62 -5.75
N GLU A 273 26.75 16.39 -5.82
CA GLU A 273 26.92 17.51 -6.80
C GLU A 273 27.55 17.04 -8.11
N GLN A 274 28.12 15.84 -8.16
CA GLN A 274 28.76 15.29 -9.35
C GLN A 274 27.72 14.67 -10.30
N PRO A 275 27.64 15.09 -11.57
CA PRO A 275 26.60 14.63 -12.51
C PRO A 275 26.56 13.10 -12.68
N GLU A 276 27.71 12.45 -12.77
CA GLU A 276 27.82 11.00 -12.97
C GLU A 276 27.27 10.24 -11.76
N LEU A 277 27.45 10.77 -10.54
CA LEU A 277 26.87 10.18 -9.33
C LEU A 277 25.38 10.49 -9.20
N GLN A 278 24.92 11.66 -9.67
CA GLN A 278 23.48 11.95 -9.73
C GLN A 278 22.76 10.96 -10.63
N ASP A 279 23.31 10.67 -11.80
CA ASP A 279 22.74 9.72 -12.76
C ASP A 279 22.75 8.30 -12.20
N LEU A 280 23.83 7.88 -11.55
CA LEU A 280 23.91 6.58 -10.87
C LEU A 280 22.88 6.46 -9.75
N TYR A 281 22.71 7.49 -8.93
CA TYR A 281 21.74 7.45 -7.82
C TYR A 281 20.31 7.47 -8.33
N GLU A 282 20.00 8.22 -9.38
CA GLU A 282 18.69 8.17 -10.04
C GLU A 282 18.42 6.79 -10.62
N HIS A 283 19.35 6.19 -11.34
CA HIS A 283 19.24 4.83 -11.87
C HIS A 283 18.94 3.82 -10.76
N ASN A 284 19.71 3.87 -9.66
CA ASN A 284 19.48 2.98 -8.51
C ASN A 284 18.11 3.22 -7.87
N ALA A 285 17.66 4.45 -7.77
CA ALA A 285 16.36 4.80 -7.21
C ALA A 285 15.20 4.30 -8.09
N ARG A 286 15.33 4.40 -9.43
CA ARG A 286 14.35 3.84 -10.39
C ARG A 286 14.34 2.31 -10.33
N MET A 287 15.51 1.68 -10.29
CA MET A 287 15.64 0.24 -10.17
C MET A 287 14.98 -0.28 -8.89
N LEU A 288 15.21 0.38 -7.75
CA LEU A 288 14.67 -0.03 -6.45
C LEU A 288 13.13 -0.04 -6.40
N ILE A 289 12.47 0.89 -7.09
CA ILE A 289 10.99 0.97 -7.11
C ILE A 289 10.38 0.27 -8.33
N GLY A 290 11.18 -0.23 -9.25
CA GLY A 290 10.75 -0.88 -10.49
C GLY A 290 11.26 -2.33 -10.57
N THR A 291 12.26 -2.56 -11.39
CA THR A 291 12.78 -3.90 -11.70
C THR A 291 13.48 -4.60 -10.53
N TRP A 292 13.89 -3.85 -9.50
CA TRP A 292 14.66 -4.28 -8.33
C TRP A 292 16.09 -4.77 -8.66
N THR A 293 16.29 -5.37 -9.83
CA THR A 293 17.57 -5.90 -10.29
C THR A 293 17.74 -5.68 -11.80
N GLU A 294 18.98 -5.82 -12.30
CA GLU A 294 19.32 -5.74 -13.73
C GLU A 294 18.75 -6.89 -14.57
N THR A 295 18.43 -8.01 -13.93
CA THR A 295 17.86 -9.19 -14.57
C THR A 295 16.47 -9.50 -14.00
N LEU A 296 15.64 -10.22 -14.74
CA LEU A 296 14.32 -10.64 -14.28
C LEU A 296 14.42 -11.41 -12.95
N SER A 297 13.73 -10.93 -11.94
CA SER A 297 13.80 -11.45 -10.57
C SER A 297 12.40 -11.61 -9.97
N PRO A 298 12.20 -12.56 -9.02
CA PRO A 298 10.96 -12.68 -8.25
C PRO A 298 10.62 -11.45 -7.38
N VAL A 299 11.61 -10.58 -7.11
CA VAL A 299 11.43 -9.32 -6.37
C VAL A 299 11.17 -8.12 -7.27
N ARG A 300 10.99 -8.32 -8.59
CA ARG A 300 10.50 -7.27 -9.48
C ARG A 300 9.20 -6.69 -8.92
N ASP A 301 9.05 -5.39 -9.01
CA ASP A 301 7.90 -4.64 -8.47
C ASP A 301 7.68 -4.83 -6.95
N TYR A 302 8.70 -5.20 -6.17
CA TYR A 302 8.56 -5.39 -4.73
C TYR A 302 8.06 -4.14 -4.02
N ALA A 303 8.52 -2.97 -4.47
CA ALA A 303 8.07 -1.69 -3.93
C ALA A 303 6.64 -1.31 -4.36
N HIS A 304 6.20 -1.76 -5.53
CA HIS A 304 4.91 -1.52 -6.20
C HIS A 304 4.23 -0.21 -5.75
N LYS A 305 4.96 0.89 -5.91
CA LYS A 305 4.49 2.23 -5.57
C LYS A 305 3.40 2.69 -6.55
N GLU A 306 2.29 3.13 -6.00
CA GLU A 306 1.28 3.85 -6.76
C GLU A 306 1.59 5.35 -6.63
N TRP A 307 2.41 5.88 -7.53
CA TRP A 307 2.81 7.28 -7.54
C TRP A 307 2.49 7.95 -8.87
N GLY A 308 2.14 9.25 -8.81
CA GLY A 308 1.98 10.08 -9.99
C GLY A 308 3.26 10.15 -10.82
N GLY A 309 3.12 9.97 -12.12
CA GLY A 309 4.20 9.78 -13.08
C GLY A 309 4.66 8.32 -13.20
N LEU A 310 4.74 7.56 -12.12
CA LEU A 310 5.12 6.15 -12.17
C LEU A 310 4.00 5.28 -12.77
N LEU A 311 2.75 5.54 -12.39
CA LEU A 311 1.60 4.83 -12.96
C LEU A 311 1.55 5.04 -14.47
N LYS A 312 1.70 6.28 -14.93
CA LYS A 312 1.66 6.67 -16.33
C LYS A 312 2.81 6.08 -17.16
N ASP A 313 4.05 6.15 -16.66
CA ASP A 313 5.24 5.90 -17.47
C ASP A 313 5.81 4.48 -17.30
N TYR A 314 5.46 3.78 -16.22
CA TYR A 314 5.96 2.43 -15.93
C TYR A 314 4.85 1.36 -16.03
N TYR A 315 3.73 1.54 -15.31
CA TYR A 315 2.68 0.51 -15.26
C TYR A 315 1.71 0.57 -16.43
N LEU A 316 1.25 1.74 -16.83
CA LEU A 316 0.28 1.90 -17.92
C LEU A 316 0.78 1.32 -19.26
N PRO A 317 2.03 1.57 -19.70
CA PRO A 317 2.53 1.01 -20.98
C PRO A 317 2.52 -0.51 -21.01
N ARG A 318 2.90 -1.19 -19.90
CA ARG A 318 2.92 -2.65 -19.87
C ARG A 318 1.52 -3.25 -19.95
N TRP A 319 0.53 -2.65 -19.29
CA TRP A 319 -0.85 -3.06 -19.37
C TRP A 319 -1.44 -2.77 -20.75
N THR A 320 -1.16 -1.61 -21.34
CA THR A 320 -1.60 -1.26 -22.69
C THR A 320 -1.09 -2.26 -23.73
N ASN A 321 0.21 -2.59 -23.68
CA ASN A 321 0.81 -3.56 -24.59
C ASN A 321 0.19 -4.95 -24.43
N TYR A 322 -0.04 -5.40 -23.20
CA TYR A 322 -0.63 -6.70 -22.93
C TYR A 322 -2.10 -6.77 -23.39
N ILE A 323 -2.90 -5.75 -23.13
CA ILE A 323 -4.30 -5.66 -23.57
C ILE A 323 -4.38 -5.63 -25.11
N THR A 324 -3.48 -4.90 -25.78
CA THR A 324 -3.39 -4.87 -27.25
C THR A 324 -3.07 -6.27 -27.79
N TYR A 325 -2.13 -6.98 -27.17
CA TYR A 325 -1.82 -8.37 -27.50
C TYR A 325 -3.04 -9.28 -27.33
N LEU A 326 -3.75 -9.20 -26.20
CA LEU A 326 -4.95 -9.99 -25.96
C LEU A 326 -6.05 -9.72 -26.99
N LYS A 327 -6.28 -8.45 -27.32
CA LYS A 327 -7.25 -8.07 -28.36
C LYS A 327 -6.90 -8.69 -29.71
N GLY A 328 -5.65 -8.58 -30.14
CA GLY A 328 -5.20 -9.19 -31.39
C GLY A 328 -5.42 -10.71 -31.43
N THR A 329 -5.19 -11.40 -30.27
CA THR A 329 -5.45 -12.85 -30.17
C THR A 329 -6.95 -13.17 -30.28
N LEU A 330 -7.83 -12.34 -29.70
CA LEU A 330 -9.28 -12.48 -29.86
C LEU A 330 -9.73 -12.29 -31.33
N GLU A 331 -9.05 -11.43 -32.06
CA GLU A 331 -9.26 -11.17 -33.49
C GLU A 331 -8.59 -12.21 -34.42
N GLY A 332 -7.98 -13.26 -33.84
CA GLY A 332 -7.35 -14.35 -34.60
C GLY A 332 -5.93 -14.05 -35.09
N GLN A 333 -5.29 -13.01 -34.59
CA GLN A 333 -3.91 -12.67 -34.96
C GLN A 333 -2.91 -13.57 -34.19
N SER A 334 -1.84 -13.98 -34.88
CA SER A 334 -0.73 -14.70 -34.27
C SER A 334 0.33 -13.69 -33.78
N LEU A 335 0.26 -13.28 -32.49
CA LEU A 335 1.13 -12.30 -31.91
C LEU A 335 2.04 -12.93 -30.84
N ALA A 336 3.27 -12.42 -30.73
CA ALA A 336 4.15 -12.77 -29.62
C ALA A 336 3.67 -12.07 -28.32
N VAL A 337 3.80 -12.77 -27.21
CA VAL A 337 3.53 -12.18 -25.88
C VAL A 337 4.50 -11.01 -25.66
N PRO A 338 4.03 -9.83 -25.27
CA PRO A 338 4.90 -8.67 -25.01
C PRO A 338 5.91 -8.96 -23.92
N ASP A 339 7.17 -8.60 -24.14
CA ASP A 339 8.21 -8.61 -23.11
C ASP A 339 8.15 -7.28 -22.33
N SER A 340 7.39 -7.28 -21.22
CA SER A 340 7.26 -6.09 -20.38
C SER A 340 8.58 -5.71 -19.68
N PHE A 341 9.46 -6.67 -19.41
CA PHE A 341 10.71 -6.42 -18.69
C PHE A 341 11.66 -5.50 -19.47
N GLN A 342 11.70 -5.60 -20.80
CA GLN A 342 12.51 -4.69 -21.61
C GLN A 342 12.01 -3.25 -21.56
N ALA A 343 10.69 -3.04 -21.58
CA ALA A 343 10.11 -1.70 -21.42
C ALA A 343 10.38 -1.12 -20.03
N GLU A 344 10.30 -1.95 -19.00
CA GLU A 344 10.59 -1.60 -17.62
C GLU A 344 12.08 -1.21 -17.42
N LYS A 345 13.00 -1.96 -18.03
CA LYS A 345 14.43 -1.60 -18.07
C LYS A 345 14.67 -0.29 -18.80
N ALA A 346 13.94 -0.03 -19.88
CA ALA A 346 14.04 1.25 -20.59
C ALA A 346 13.65 2.42 -19.67
N TRP A 347 12.60 2.27 -18.85
CA TRP A 347 12.21 3.26 -17.87
C TRP A 347 13.28 3.43 -16.77
N VAL A 348 13.89 2.34 -16.26
CA VAL A 348 14.96 2.39 -15.26
C VAL A 348 16.16 3.16 -15.77
N ASN A 349 16.50 3.01 -17.06
CA ASN A 349 17.62 3.69 -17.72
C ASN A 349 17.27 5.08 -18.26
N ALA A 350 16.03 5.54 -18.11
CA ALA A 350 15.61 6.85 -18.58
C ALA A 350 16.07 7.97 -17.63
N HIS A 351 16.21 9.19 -18.18
CA HIS A 351 16.59 10.39 -17.44
C HIS A 351 15.51 11.49 -17.55
N ASN A 352 14.26 11.12 -17.88
CA ASN A 352 13.16 12.06 -17.94
C ASN A 352 12.87 12.66 -16.56
N ARG A 353 12.56 13.96 -16.55
CA ARG A 353 12.20 14.69 -15.32
C ARG A 353 10.71 14.62 -15.06
N TYR A 354 10.37 14.62 -13.79
CA TYR A 354 9.00 14.66 -13.31
C TYR A 354 8.73 15.97 -12.57
N VAL A 355 7.48 16.32 -12.45
CA VAL A 355 7.04 17.46 -11.64
C VAL A 355 7.34 17.22 -10.16
N LEU A 356 7.63 18.33 -9.44
CA LEU A 356 7.90 18.31 -7.99
C LEU A 356 6.85 19.08 -7.20
N GLU A 357 6.05 19.89 -7.87
CA GLU A 357 5.00 20.71 -7.28
C GLU A 357 3.66 20.39 -7.95
N ALA A 358 2.61 20.30 -7.14
CA ALA A 358 1.25 20.16 -7.65
C ALA A 358 0.71 21.55 -8.06
N ASP A 359 0.08 21.61 -9.21
CA ASP A 359 -0.58 22.81 -9.74
C ASP A 359 -2.11 22.75 -9.59
N VAL A 360 -2.63 21.71 -8.93
CA VAL A 360 -4.05 21.47 -8.73
C VAL A 360 -4.38 21.21 -7.26
N ASP A 361 -5.62 21.47 -6.87
CA ASP A 361 -6.10 21.21 -5.52
C ASP A 361 -6.31 19.70 -5.31
N PRO A 362 -5.63 19.06 -4.35
CA PRO A 362 -5.73 17.63 -4.09
C PRO A 362 -7.13 17.20 -3.63
N VAL A 363 -7.84 18.05 -2.87
CA VAL A 363 -9.17 17.75 -2.36
C VAL A 363 -10.20 17.79 -3.48
N GLU A 364 -10.17 18.82 -4.34
CA GLU A 364 -11.07 18.89 -5.49
C GLU A 364 -10.80 17.80 -6.51
N THR A 365 -9.53 17.43 -6.70
CA THR A 365 -9.17 16.28 -7.57
C THR A 365 -9.72 14.98 -6.99
N ALA A 366 -9.57 14.74 -5.69
CA ALA A 366 -10.12 13.55 -5.02
C ALA A 366 -11.66 13.48 -5.10
N LYS A 367 -12.35 14.60 -4.87
CA LYS A 367 -13.82 14.71 -5.03
C LYS A 367 -14.25 14.35 -6.45
N ARG A 368 -13.58 14.89 -7.45
CA ARG A 368 -13.87 14.63 -8.86
C ARG A 368 -13.64 13.16 -9.22
N MET A 369 -12.52 12.57 -8.77
CA MET A 369 -12.22 11.16 -9.04
C MET A 369 -13.21 10.21 -8.35
N TYR A 370 -13.56 10.45 -7.10
CA TYR A 370 -14.59 9.67 -6.43
C TYR A 370 -15.95 9.81 -7.12
N GLY A 371 -16.38 11.04 -7.43
CA GLY A 371 -17.67 11.33 -8.07
C GLY A 371 -17.81 10.73 -9.48
N LYS A 372 -16.70 10.57 -10.23
CA LYS A 372 -16.68 9.94 -11.56
C LYS A 372 -17.12 8.48 -11.52
N TYR A 373 -16.91 7.80 -10.41
CA TYR A 373 -17.14 6.37 -10.26
C TYR A 373 -18.18 5.99 -9.21
N CYS A 374 -18.61 6.95 -8.38
CA CYS A 374 -19.64 6.73 -7.36
C CYS A 374 -21.00 6.54 -8.02
N GLY A 375 -21.62 5.37 -7.83
CA GLY A 375 -22.95 5.05 -8.38
C GLY A 375 -22.94 4.31 -9.72
N LEU A 376 -21.81 3.77 -10.12
CA LEU A 376 -21.67 2.89 -11.29
C LEU A 376 -21.81 1.42 -10.91
#